data_729cc3e727254cf3783a966d00c1e41a
#
_entry.id   729cc3e727254cf3783a966d00c1e41a
#
_cell.length_a   1.000
_cell.length_b   1.000
_cell.length_c   1.000
_cell.angle_alpha   90.00
_cell.angle_beta   90.00
_cell.angle_gamma   90.00
#
_symmetry.space_group_name_H-M   'P 1'
#
loop_
_entity.id
_entity.type
_entity.pdbx_description
1 polymer ?
#
loop_
_entity_poly.entity_id
_entity_poly.type
_entity_poly.pdbx_seq_one_letter_code
_entity_poly.pdbx_strand_id
1 'polypeptide(L)'
;MKKLLSVILALVMALSLSVTAFAATNDGTQDTEITVNGTYTPGTTADEIISADIAWDAMDFTYTGASQGTWNPVTHAYEGAIEGGWSNNTPAITVTNHSNVAVNATLGFTANVTGVVGTFTEASGTENDNILNLATAEGTEVANAPTATANFGISGAAIDADKTLGTITVTIKTATVVTTFAELQAAVNNGGTVKLGGDITLEDYLNIYATSPLLLDLKGHTITGTNKSVYLKSGTCTIRGGSINVTGNNAVNNFGKTLTIDQCTISSASGCALYNGSGDATVKNSTLSRTDNWYVVYAAEGTVSLEGTVDLSGTIKENDGGKVTVLPGTYNFDPTSYVDTNTYTVTDNGDGTWTVAEK
;
A
#
# COMPACT_ATOMS: atom_id res chain seq x y z
N MET A 1 -32.63 -28.22 6.69
CA MET A 1 -31.57 -27.60 7.51
C MET A 1 -31.90 -27.59 9.02
N LYS A 2 -33.06 -27.12 9.46
CA LYS A 2 -33.42 -27.10 10.91
C LYS A 2 -33.45 -28.49 11.59
N LYS A 3 -33.74 -29.57 10.86
CA LYS A 3 -33.80 -30.93 11.40
C LYS A 3 -32.40 -31.59 11.54
N LEU A 4 -31.40 -31.13 10.76
CA LEU A 4 -30.04 -31.66 10.87
C LEU A 4 -29.32 -31.07 12.08
N LEU A 5 -29.57 -29.79 12.40
CA LEU A 5 -28.98 -29.10 13.56
C LEU A 5 -29.46 -29.69 14.88
N SER A 6 -30.73 -30.12 14.96
CA SER A 6 -31.28 -30.76 16.19
C SER A 6 -30.74 -32.17 16.43
N VAL A 7 -30.38 -32.90 15.37
CA VAL A 7 -29.77 -34.25 15.50
C VAL A 7 -28.32 -34.14 15.96
N ILE A 8 -27.56 -33.16 15.47
CA ILE A 8 -26.18 -32.95 15.92
C ILE A 8 -26.13 -32.52 17.40
N LEU A 9 -27.02 -31.63 17.83
CA LEU A 9 -27.10 -31.17 19.20
C LEU A 9 -27.53 -32.28 20.14
N ALA A 10 -28.44 -33.18 19.72
CA ALA A 10 -28.84 -34.35 20.50
C ALA A 10 -27.72 -35.40 20.62
N LEU A 11 -26.88 -35.56 19.59
CA LEU A 11 -25.74 -36.48 19.59
C LEU A 11 -24.62 -36.01 20.53
N VAL A 12 -24.37 -34.70 20.60
CA VAL A 12 -23.38 -34.12 21.51
C VAL A 12 -23.84 -34.23 22.97
N MET A 13 -25.14 -34.14 23.27
CA MET A 13 -25.66 -34.33 24.62
C MET A 13 -25.72 -35.82 25.04
N ALA A 14 -25.77 -36.74 24.09
CA ALA A 14 -25.80 -38.19 24.42
C ALA A 14 -24.42 -38.77 24.75
N LEU A 15 -23.34 -38.12 24.40
CA LEU A 15 -21.96 -38.50 24.69
C LEU A 15 -21.45 -38.00 26.06
N SER A 16 -22.21 -37.17 26.77
CA SER A 16 -21.78 -36.57 28.05
C SER A 16 -22.26 -37.27 29.31
N LEU A 17 -22.90 -38.43 29.19
CA LEU A 17 -23.52 -39.14 30.35
C LEU A 17 -23.06 -40.57 30.48
N SER A 18 -21.75 -40.78 30.68
CA SER A 18 -21.26 -41.97 31.36
C SER A 18 -20.31 -41.57 32.48
N VAL A 19 -20.87 -41.05 33.55
CA VAL A 19 -20.14 -40.90 34.81
C VAL A 19 -20.17 -42.29 35.48
N THR A 20 -19.17 -43.11 35.20
CA THR A 20 -18.89 -44.28 36.07
C THR A 20 -18.15 -43.75 37.29
N ALA A 21 -18.83 -43.67 38.40
CA ALA A 21 -18.19 -43.40 39.67
C ALA A 21 -17.36 -44.64 40.06
N PHE A 22 -16.05 -44.50 40.08
CA PHE A 22 -15.15 -45.51 40.64
C PHE A 22 -14.90 -45.14 42.11
N ALA A 23 -15.13 -46.08 42.99
CA ALA A 23 -14.71 -45.97 44.39
C ALA A 23 -13.54 -46.92 44.61
N ALA A 24 -12.43 -46.39 45.10
CA ALA A 24 -11.30 -47.19 45.57
C ALA A 24 -11.28 -47.17 47.08
N THR A 25 -11.01 -48.35 47.73
CA THR A 25 -10.79 -48.42 49.14
C THR A 25 -9.28 -48.37 49.39
N ASN A 26 -8.85 -47.37 50.18
CA ASN A 26 -7.44 -47.16 50.55
C ASN A 26 -7.33 -47.60 52.06
N ASP A 27 -6.42 -48.53 52.39
CA ASP A 27 -6.16 -49.01 53.74
C ASP A 27 -5.08 -48.19 54.47
N GLY A 28 -4.63 -47.13 53.88
CA GLY A 28 -3.62 -46.19 54.43
C GLY A 28 -2.18 -46.67 54.25
N THR A 29 -1.95 -47.74 53.47
CA THR A 29 -0.60 -48.32 53.24
C THR A 29 0.02 -47.81 51.88
N GLN A 30 -0.81 -47.32 50.95
CA GLN A 30 -0.38 -46.82 49.66
C GLN A 30 -1.22 -45.60 49.20
N ASP A 31 -0.65 -44.72 48.34
CA ASP A 31 -1.38 -43.64 47.74
C ASP A 31 -2.38 -44.14 46.69
N THR A 32 -3.55 -43.52 46.60
CA THR A 32 -4.56 -43.83 45.58
C THR A 32 -4.42 -42.80 44.44
N GLU A 33 -4.06 -43.27 43.27
CA GLU A 33 -3.98 -42.43 42.07
C GLU A 33 -5.33 -42.36 41.37
N ILE A 34 -5.78 -41.14 41.07
CA ILE A 34 -7.00 -40.87 40.29
C ILE A 34 -6.59 -40.30 38.93
N THR A 35 -6.86 -41.05 37.86
CA THR A 35 -6.60 -40.57 36.50
C THR A 35 -7.67 -39.57 36.06
N VAL A 36 -7.25 -38.37 35.70
CA VAL A 36 -8.12 -37.34 35.13
C VAL A 36 -7.90 -37.34 33.63
N ASN A 37 -8.96 -37.63 32.87
CA ASN A 37 -8.94 -37.58 31.42
C ASN A 37 -9.61 -36.31 30.89
N GLY A 38 -8.96 -35.61 29.98
CA GLY A 38 -9.53 -34.49 29.25
C GLY A 38 -9.82 -34.87 27.79
N THR A 39 -11.00 -34.53 27.29
CA THR A 39 -11.33 -34.70 25.87
C THR A 39 -11.26 -33.32 25.21
N TYR A 40 -10.44 -33.18 24.17
CA TYR A 40 -10.38 -32.00 23.35
C TYR A 40 -11.27 -32.15 22.11
N THR A 41 -12.22 -31.24 21.93
CA THR A 41 -12.98 -31.12 20.69
C THR A 41 -12.49 -29.88 19.98
N PRO A 42 -11.92 -30.00 18.78
CA PRO A 42 -11.51 -28.78 18.01
C PRO A 42 -12.71 -27.88 17.77
N GLY A 43 -12.54 -26.60 18.05
CA GLY A 43 -13.50 -25.58 17.62
C GLY A 43 -13.49 -25.47 16.09
N THR A 44 -14.63 -25.15 15.50
CA THR A 44 -14.71 -24.75 14.10
C THR A 44 -14.37 -23.27 14.01
N THR A 45 -13.45 -22.89 13.11
CA THR A 45 -13.27 -21.50 12.72
C THR A 45 -14.54 -21.01 12.01
N ALA A 46 -14.99 -19.81 12.33
CA ALA A 46 -16.11 -19.20 11.62
C ALA A 46 -15.71 -18.93 10.15
N ASP A 47 -16.68 -19.08 9.24
CA ASP A 47 -16.48 -18.73 7.84
C ASP A 47 -16.16 -17.22 7.71
N GLU A 48 -15.32 -16.86 6.76
CA GLU A 48 -15.08 -15.45 6.40
C GLU A 48 -16.35 -14.86 5.80
N ILE A 49 -16.82 -13.77 6.39
CA ILE A 49 -17.97 -13.00 5.90
C ILE A 49 -17.48 -11.61 5.50
N ILE A 50 -17.60 -11.30 4.21
CA ILE A 50 -17.27 -9.97 3.68
C ILE A 50 -18.55 -9.15 3.60
N SER A 51 -18.56 -8.01 4.27
CA SER A 51 -19.62 -7.00 4.24
C SER A 51 -18.99 -5.63 4.37
N ALA A 52 -19.28 -4.71 3.45
CA ALA A 52 -18.79 -3.35 3.50
C ALA A 52 -19.83 -2.38 2.96
N ASP A 53 -19.96 -1.24 3.62
CA ASP A 53 -20.74 -0.12 3.14
C ASP A 53 -19.85 0.84 2.34
N ILE A 54 -20.36 1.33 1.21
CA ILE A 54 -19.65 2.29 0.34
C ILE A 54 -20.55 3.52 0.22
N ALA A 55 -20.05 4.67 0.66
CA ALA A 55 -20.70 5.97 0.52
C ALA A 55 -19.82 6.91 -0.30
N TRP A 56 -20.42 7.83 -1.03
CA TRP A 56 -19.69 8.82 -1.83
C TRP A 56 -20.45 10.13 -1.93
N ASP A 57 -19.71 11.22 -2.08
CA ASP A 57 -20.24 12.55 -2.37
C ASP A 57 -20.63 12.69 -3.85
N ALA A 58 -21.31 13.78 -4.20
CA ALA A 58 -21.61 14.10 -5.60
C ALA A 58 -20.31 14.25 -6.42
N MET A 59 -20.18 13.46 -7.49
CA MET A 59 -19.02 13.39 -8.38
C MET A 59 -19.15 14.38 -9.54
N ASP A 60 -19.42 15.65 -9.21
CA ASP A 60 -19.65 16.72 -10.19
C ASP A 60 -18.40 17.59 -10.34
N PHE A 61 -17.86 17.63 -11.55
CA PHE A 61 -16.67 18.42 -11.89
C PHE A 61 -16.97 19.40 -13.00
N THR A 62 -16.50 20.63 -12.85
CA THR A 62 -16.68 21.68 -13.85
C THR A 62 -15.35 21.98 -14.52
N TYR A 63 -15.35 22.01 -15.85
CA TYR A 63 -14.24 22.56 -16.63
C TYR A 63 -14.59 23.98 -17.06
N THR A 64 -13.76 24.96 -16.68
CA THR A 64 -13.88 26.35 -17.14
C THR A 64 -12.97 26.56 -18.37
N GLY A 65 -13.55 26.94 -19.49
CA GLY A 65 -12.76 27.27 -20.70
C GLY A 65 -11.89 28.51 -20.52
N ALA A 66 -10.75 28.51 -21.17
CA ALA A 66 -9.90 29.73 -21.21
C ALA A 66 -10.60 30.89 -21.91
N SER A 67 -10.39 32.11 -21.43
CA SER A 67 -10.89 33.34 -22.04
C SER A 67 -9.81 34.42 -22.03
N GLN A 68 -9.66 35.13 -23.14
CA GLN A 68 -8.76 36.28 -23.18
C GLN A 68 -9.26 37.51 -22.38
N GLY A 69 -10.48 37.43 -21.87
CA GLY A 69 -11.13 38.56 -21.20
C GLY A 69 -11.79 39.53 -22.15
N THR A 70 -12.10 40.73 -21.65
CA THR A 70 -12.76 41.81 -22.43
C THR A 70 -11.75 42.79 -22.92
N TRP A 71 -11.84 43.17 -24.20
CA TRP A 71 -11.00 44.22 -24.75
C TRP A 71 -11.34 45.57 -24.11
N ASN A 72 -10.35 46.27 -23.56
CA ASN A 72 -10.48 47.63 -23.05
C ASN A 72 -9.92 48.64 -24.09
N PRO A 73 -10.77 49.45 -24.73
CA PRO A 73 -10.34 50.37 -25.74
C PRO A 73 -9.54 51.58 -25.19
N VAL A 74 -9.53 51.77 -23.87
CA VAL A 74 -8.76 52.84 -23.22
C VAL A 74 -7.33 52.42 -22.92
N THR A 75 -7.14 51.19 -22.50
CA THR A 75 -5.82 50.59 -22.14
C THR A 75 -5.18 49.86 -23.31
N HIS A 76 -5.95 49.61 -24.40
CA HIS A 76 -5.58 48.78 -25.54
C HIS A 76 -5.08 47.37 -25.12
N ALA A 77 -5.68 46.81 -24.08
CA ALA A 77 -5.36 45.49 -23.54
C ALA A 77 -6.63 44.66 -23.27
N TYR A 78 -6.47 43.33 -23.21
CA TYR A 78 -7.51 42.47 -22.71
C TYR A 78 -7.44 42.42 -21.17
N GLU A 79 -8.57 42.57 -20.51
CA GLU A 79 -8.71 42.61 -19.06
C GLU A 79 -9.63 41.45 -18.59
N GLY A 80 -9.31 40.82 -17.45
CA GLY A 80 -10.10 39.70 -16.91
C GLY A 80 -9.91 38.41 -17.69
N ALA A 81 -8.72 38.13 -18.18
CA ALA A 81 -8.37 36.83 -18.77
C ALA A 81 -8.59 35.71 -17.74
N ILE A 82 -9.10 34.59 -18.19
CA ILE A 82 -9.33 33.38 -17.38
C ILE A 82 -8.46 32.26 -17.96
N GLU A 83 -7.65 31.62 -17.14
CA GLU A 83 -7.01 30.36 -17.49
C GLU A 83 -8.04 29.25 -17.42
N GLY A 84 -8.07 28.39 -18.45
CA GLY A 84 -8.96 27.24 -18.46
C GLY A 84 -8.48 26.16 -17.48
N GLY A 85 -9.41 25.47 -16.85
CA GLY A 85 -9.05 24.43 -15.90
C GLY A 85 -10.22 23.69 -15.30
N TRP A 86 -9.94 22.57 -14.67
CA TRP A 86 -10.88 21.82 -13.87
C TRP A 86 -11.09 22.47 -12.49
N SER A 87 -12.30 22.33 -11.96
CA SER A 87 -12.58 22.72 -10.57
C SER A 87 -11.73 21.88 -9.60
N ASN A 88 -11.28 22.50 -8.52
CA ASN A 88 -10.53 21.83 -7.45
C ASN A 88 -11.48 21.05 -6.49
N ASN A 89 -12.57 20.50 -7.00
CA ASN A 89 -13.49 19.69 -6.21
C ASN A 89 -12.85 18.33 -5.88
N THR A 90 -12.94 17.90 -4.64
CA THR A 90 -12.36 16.64 -4.15
C THR A 90 -13.41 15.82 -3.37
N PRO A 91 -14.47 15.33 -4.06
CA PRO A 91 -15.49 14.52 -3.41
C PRO A 91 -14.89 13.26 -2.79
N ALA A 92 -15.44 12.86 -1.65
CA ALA A 92 -14.98 11.72 -0.88
C ALA A 92 -15.69 10.43 -1.29
N ILE A 93 -14.96 9.33 -1.20
CA ILE A 93 -15.46 7.95 -1.23
C ILE A 93 -15.08 7.32 0.10
N THR A 94 -16.06 6.91 0.87
CA THR A 94 -15.88 6.32 2.19
C THR A 94 -16.29 4.86 2.18
N VAL A 95 -15.42 3.99 2.66
CA VAL A 95 -15.70 2.56 2.83
C VAL A 95 -15.67 2.22 4.31
N THR A 96 -16.70 1.53 4.79
CA THR A 96 -16.82 1.03 6.17
C THR A 96 -16.83 -0.49 6.14
N ASN A 97 -15.93 -1.12 6.87
CA ASN A 97 -15.83 -2.58 6.92
C ASN A 97 -16.69 -3.16 8.05
N HIS A 98 -17.63 -4.04 7.70
CA HIS A 98 -18.46 -4.82 8.63
C HIS A 98 -18.11 -6.32 8.60
N SER A 99 -16.98 -6.67 7.97
CA SER A 99 -16.53 -8.05 7.83
C SER A 99 -15.86 -8.56 9.12
N ASN A 100 -15.96 -9.86 9.38
CA ASN A 100 -15.17 -10.51 10.44
C ASN A 100 -13.69 -10.74 10.05
N VAL A 101 -13.25 -10.14 8.94
CA VAL A 101 -11.87 -10.15 8.43
C VAL A 101 -11.44 -8.76 7.99
N ALA A 102 -10.15 -8.50 7.96
CA ALA A 102 -9.62 -7.28 7.36
C ALA A 102 -9.81 -7.31 5.84
N VAL A 103 -10.24 -6.17 5.27
CA VAL A 103 -10.49 -6.05 3.83
C VAL A 103 -9.72 -4.87 3.23
N ASN A 104 -9.59 -4.91 1.91
CA ASN A 104 -9.09 -3.82 1.08
C ASN A 104 -10.18 -3.37 0.13
N ALA A 105 -10.36 -2.07 -0.01
CA ALA A 105 -11.12 -1.49 -1.09
C ALA A 105 -10.15 -0.92 -2.12
N THR A 106 -10.08 -1.55 -3.30
CA THR A 106 -9.30 -1.03 -4.42
C THR A 106 -10.20 -0.14 -5.27
N LEU A 107 -9.77 1.12 -5.45
CA LEU A 107 -10.45 2.12 -6.25
C LEU A 107 -9.84 2.17 -7.64
N GLY A 108 -10.67 2.18 -8.67
CA GLY A 108 -10.25 2.31 -10.06
C GLY A 108 -11.08 3.37 -10.77
N PHE A 109 -10.45 4.14 -11.66
CA PHE A 109 -11.16 5.07 -12.56
C PHE A 109 -10.92 4.69 -14.00
N THR A 110 -12.00 4.53 -14.75
CA THR A 110 -11.96 4.32 -16.21
C THR A 110 -12.53 5.54 -16.89
N ALA A 111 -11.67 6.29 -17.58
CA ALA A 111 -12.08 7.49 -18.30
C ALA A 111 -12.88 7.15 -19.57
N ASN A 112 -14.00 7.84 -19.78
CA ASN A 112 -14.78 7.83 -21.02
C ASN A 112 -14.32 8.92 -22.01
N VAL A 113 -13.55 9.88 -21.52
CA VAL A 113 -13.02 11.02 -22.32
C VAL A 113 -11.51 10.88 -22.39
N THR A 114 -10.96 10.78 -23.60
CA THR A 114 -9.52 10.65 -23.84
C THR A 114 -8.77 11.84 -23.26
N GLY A 115 -7.71 11.53 -22.46
CA GLY A 115 -6.86 12.53 -21.83
C GLY A 115 -7.41 13.11 -20.52
N VAL A 116 -8.62 12.72 -20.08
CA VAL A 116 -9.08 12.99 -18.71
C VAL A 116 -8.45 11.95 -17.78
N VAL A 117 -7.94 12.42 -16.66
CA VAL A 117 -7.27 11.60 -15.63
C VAL A 117 -7.99 11.77 -14.31
N GLY A 118 -8.34 10.66 -13.68
CA GLY A 118 -8.86 10.62 -12.30
C GLY A 118 -7.77 10.17 -11.35
N THR A 119 -7.67 10.83 -10.21
CA THR A 119 -6.71 10.53 -9.15
C THR A 119 -7.42 10.33 -7.82
N PHE A 120 -6.93 9.36 -7.02
CA PHE A 120 -7.39 9.13 -5.66
C PHE A 120 -6.31 9.57 -4.69
N THR A 121 -6.73 10.19 -3.58
CA THR A 121 -5.84 10.63 -2.50
C THR A 121 -6.49 10.21 -1.19
N GLU A 122 -5.77 9.55 -0.28
CA GLU A 122 -6.31 9.27 1.05
C GLU A 122 -6.67 10.56 1.79
N ALA A 123 -7.72 10.52 2.62
CA ALA A 123 -8.16 11.69 3.41
C ALA A 123 -7.09 12.12 4.44
N SER A 124 -6.13 11.27 4.76
CA SER A 124 -4.96 11.57 5.59
C SER A 124 -3.90 12.44 4.90
N GLY A 125 -4.08 12.76 3.61
CA GLY A 125 -3.17 13.61 2.84
C GLY A 125 -1.92 12.91 2.31
N THR A 126 -1.83 11.57 2.46
CA THR A 126 -0.81 10.77 1.78
C THR A 126 -1.31 10.38 0.40
N GLU A 127 -0.49 10.62 -0.59
CA GLU A 127 -0.68 10.56 -2.04
C GLU A 127 -1.41 9.34 -2.60
N ASN A 128 -2.03 9.54 -3.79
CA ASN A 128 -2.37 8.56 -4.85
C ASN A 128 -2.49 7.10 -4.40
N ASP A 129 -3.12 6.84 -3.26
CA ASP A 129 -3.37 5.49 -2.83
C ASP A 129 -4.80 5.10 -3.23
N ASN A 130 -4.89 4.30 -4.28
CA ASN A 130 -6.15 3.74 -4.72
C ASN A 130 -6.53 2.46 -3.95
N ILE A 131 -5.87 2.15 -2.83
CA ILE A 131 -6.17 1.01 -1.97
C ILE A 131 -6.43 1.47 -0.54
N LEU A 132 -7.69 1.40 -0.11
CA LEU A 132 -8.09 1.66 1.27
C LEU A 132 -7.99 0.37 2.08
N ASN A 133 -7.22 0.40 3.17
CA ASN A 133 -7.02 -0.74 4.07
C ASN A 133 -7.89 -0.60 5.30
N LEU A 134 -8.75 -1.58 5.53
CA LEU A 134 -9.68 -1.59 6.65
C LEU A 134 -9.40 -2.80 7.55
N ALA A 135 -9.25 -2.56 8.85
CA ALA A 135 -9.14 -3.62 9.85
C ALA A 135 -10.42 -4.47 9.89
N THR A 136 -10.37 -5.63 10.52
CA THR A 136 -11.57 -6.42 10.82
C THR A 136 -12.53 -5.63 11.71
N ALA A 137 -13.83 -5.82 11.51
CA ALA A 137 -14.85 -5.31 12.42
C ALA A 137 -15.11 -6.24 13.62
N GLU A 138 -14.48 -7.43 13.63
CA GLU A 138 -14.61 -8.35 14.76
C GLU A 138 -14.17 -7.71 16.07
N GLY A 139 -15.01 -7.80 17.08
CA GLY A 139 -14.75 -7.21 18.40
C GLY A 139 -15.01 -5.68 18.48
N THR A 140 -15.47 -5.04 17.40
CA THR A 140 -15.87 -3.61 17.43
C THR A 140 -17.38 -3.46 17.56
N GLU A 141 -17.82 -2.34 18.13
CA GLU A 141 -19.22 -1.94 18.04
C GLU A 141 -19.55 -1.47 16.63
N VAL A 142 -20.78 -1.67 16.17
CA VAL A 142 -21.22 -1.30 14.80
C VAL A 142 -20.93 0.16 14.47
N ALA A 143 -21.13 1.06 15.43
CA ALA A 143 -20.87 2.50 15.26
C ALA A 143 -19.38 2.86 15.15
N ASN A 144 -18.48 1.93 15.56
CA ASN A 144 -17.02 2.10 15.54
C ASN A 144 -16.38 1.18 14.50
N ALA A 145 -17.15 0.68 13.52
CA ALA A 145 -16.65 -0.16 12.46
C ALA A 145 -15.49 0.54 11.69
N PRO A 146 -14.42 -0.17 11.34
CA PRO A 146 -13.28 0.41 10.65
C PRO A 146 -13.69 1.09 9.35
N THR A 147 -13.30 2.36 9.20
CA THR A 147 -13.67 3.21 8.05
C THR A 147 -12.41 3.83 7.45
N ALA A 148 -12.39 3.92 6.12
CA ALA A 148 -11.34 4.62 5.37
C ALA A 148 -11.97 5.45 4.25
N THR A 149 -11.35 6.58 3.94
CA THR A 149 -11.86 7.55 2.97
C THR A 149 -10.77 7.92 1.97
N ALA A 150 -11.12 7.96 0.70
CA ALA A 150 -10.31 8.55 -0.36
C ALA A 150 -11.06 9.73 -0.98
N ASN A 151 -10.32 10.79 -1.30
CA ASN A 151 -10.80 11.89 -2.11
C ASN A 151 -10.53 11.58 -3.59
N PHE A 152 -11.42 12.01 -4.46
CA PHE A 152 -11.27 11.83 -5.90
C PHE A 152 -11.13 13.17 -6.60
N GLY A 153 -10.16 13.30 -7.50
CA GLY A 153 -9.92 14.50 -8.30
C GLY A 153 -9.85 14.19 -9.79
N ILE A 154 -10.20 15.18 -10.60
CA ILE A 154 -10.11 15.14 -12.07
C ILE A 154 -9.08 16.14 -12.56
N SER A 155 -8.33 15.74 -13.59
CA SER A 155 -7.34 16.58 -14.27
C SER A 155 -7.23 16.19 -15.75
N GLY A 156 -6.32 16.85 -16.47
CA GLY A 156 -5.99 16.52 -17.87
C GLY A 156 -6.85 17.27 -18.89
N ALA A 157 -7.30 16.58 -19.94
CA ALA A 157 -7.90 17.18 -21.13
C ALA A 157 -9.15 18.03 -20.84
N ALA A 158 -9.28 19.12 -21.56
CA ALA A 158 -10.48 19.96 -21.61
C ALA A 158 -11.69 19.21 -22.18
N ILE A 159 -12.87 19.62 -21.76
CA ILE A 159 -14.14 19.20 -22.40
C ILE A 159 -14.80 20.41 -23.04
N ASP A 160 -15.58 20.17 -24.09
CA ASP A 160 -16.26 21.17 -24.91
C ASP A 160 -17.79 21.15 -24.74
N ALA A 161 -18.31 20.21 -23.97
CA ALA A 161 -19.71 20.04 -23.65
C ALA A 161 -19.88 19.16 -22.41
N ASP A 162 -21.06 19.13 -21.83
CA ASP A 162 -21.40 18.22 -20.72
C ASP A 162 -21.25 16.76 -21.14
N LYS A 163 -20.49 16.00 -20.36
CA LYS A 163 -20.13 14.60 -20.66
C LYS A 163 -20.03 13.78 -19.38
N THR A 164 -20.31 12.49 -19.47
CA THR A 164 -19.91 11.53 -18.47
C THR A 164 -18.39 11.30 -18.58
N LEU A 165 -17.62 11.76 -17.61
CA LEU A 165 -16.16 11.75 -17.65
C LEU A 165 -15.56 10.34 -17.53
N GLY A 166 -16.22 9.47 -16.77
CA GLY A 166 -15.76 8.09 -16.55
C GLY A 166 -16.58 7.35 -15.51
N THR A 167 -16.06 6.21 -15.09
CA THR A 167 -16.66 5.35 -14.07
C THR A 167 -15.64 5.02 -12.99
N ILE A 168 -16.03 5.16 -11.72
CA ILE A 168 -15.26 4.69 -10.57
C ILE A 168 -15.74 3.28 -10.23
N THR A 169 -14.78 2.37 -10.01
CA THR A 169 -15.02 1.00 -9.55
C THR A 169 -14.41 0.83 -8.17
N VAL A 170 -15.17 0.26 -7.24
CA VAL A 170 -14.68 -0.12 -5.90
C VAL A 170 -14.71 -1.64 -5.82
N THR A 171 -13.55 -2.26 -5.58
CA THR A 171 -13.42 -3.71 -5.45
C THR A 171 -12.99 -4.07 -4.03
N ILE A 172 -13.82 -4.85 -3.32
CA ILE A 172 -13.52 -5.31 -1.97
C ILE A 172 -12.89 -6.70 -2.02
N LYS A 173 -11.76 -6.88 -1.36
CA LYS A 173 -11.08 -8.18 -1.19
C LYS A 173 -10.57 -8.33 0.24
N THR A 174 -10.39 -9.57 0.70
CA THR A 174 -9.70 -9.83 1.96
C THR A 174 -8.21 -9.52 1.83
N ALA A 175 -7.59 -9.01 2.90
CA ALA A 175 -6.14 -8.86 2.97
C ALA A 175 -5.50 -10.24 3.17
N THR A 176 -4.58 -10.61 2.28
CA THR A 176 -3.85 -11.88 2.41
C THR A 176 -2.70 -11.71 3.41
N VAL A 177 -2.70 -12.48 4.49
CA VAL A 177 -1.57 -12.55 5.43
C VAL A 177 -0.69 -13.74 5.05
N VAL A 178 0.63 -13.53 4.95
CA VAL A 178 1.61 -14.54 4.55
C VAL A 178 2.74 -14.63 5.56
N THR A 179 3.23 -15.84 5.80
CA THR A 179 4.30 -16.11 6.77
C THR A 179 5.47 -16.89 6.17
N THR A 180 5.31 -17.37 4.93
CA THR A 180 6.33 -18.12 4.19
C THR A 180 6.61 -17.50 2.83
N PHE A 181 7.79 -17.80 2.26
CA PHE A 181 8.13 -17.35 0.92
C PHE A 181 7.17 -17.88 -0.15
N ALA A 182 6.75 -19.15 -0.02
CA ALA A 182 5.82 -19.77 -0.98
C ALA A 182 4.46 -19.06 -1.00
N GLU A 183 3.90 -18.73 0.19
CA GLU A 183 2.67 -17.95 0.30
C GLU A 183 2.83 -16.55 -0.27
N LEU A 184 3.94 -15.87 0.05
CA LEU A 184 4.25 -14.54 -0.46
C LEU A 184 4.32 -14.53 -1.99
N GLN A 185 5.10 -15.46 -2.59
CA GLN A 185 5.22 -15.55 -4.05
C GLN A 185 3.88 -15.84 -4.74
N ALA A 186 3.04 -16.66 -4.13
CA ALA A 186 1.70 -16.94 -4.67
C ALA A 186 0.75 -15.73 -4.57
N ALA A 187 0.85 -14.95 -3.48
CA ALA A 187 -0.06 -13.84 -3.20
C ALA A 187 0.23 -12.59 -4.03
N VAL A 188 1.51 -12.21 -4.21
CA VAL A 188 1.89 -10.91 -4.79
C VAL A 188 1.44 -10.70 -6.25
N ASN A 189 1.11 -11.76 -6.97
CA ASN A 189 0.69 -11.67 -8.38
C ASN A 189 -0.80 -11.35 -8.54
N ASN A 190 -1.60 -11.47 -7.47
CA ASN A 190 -3.04 -11.27 -7.53
C ASN A 190 -3.46 -9.80 -7.34
N GLY A 191 -2.54 -8.92 -6.96
CA GLY A 191 -2.83 -7.54 -6.54
C GLY A 191 -3.61 -7.49 -5.21
N GLY A 192 -4.12 -6.32 -4.85
CA GLY A 192 -4.76 -6.09 -3.55
C GLY A 192 -3.72 -5.95 -2.44
N THR A 193 -4.03 -6.31 -1.19
CA THR A 193 -3.07 -6.19 -0.09
C THR A 193 -2.56 -7.54 0.36
N VAL A 194 -1.24 -7.65 0.42
CA VAL A 194 -0.49 -8.75 1.02
C VAL A 194 0.22 -8.21 2.26
N LYS A 195 -0.03 -8.80 3.42
CA LYS A 195 0.58 -8.42 4.70
C LYS A 195 1.52 -9.51 5.17
N LEU A 196 2.70 -9.13 5.64
CA LEU A 196 3.56 -10.09 6.32
C LEU A 196 3.02 -10.36 7.73
N GLY A 197 2.94 -11.64 8.11
CA GLY A 197 2.64 -12.10 9.46
C GLY A 197 3.90 -12.51 10.25
N GLY A 198 5.10 -12.37 9.64
CA GLY A 198 6.39 -12.68 10.22
C GLY A 198 7.51 -12.35 9.25
N ASP A 199 8.77 -12.46 9.72
CA ASP A 199 9.93 -12.28 8.86
C ASP A 199 10.01 -13.40 7.81
N ILE A 200 10.38 -13.05 6.57
CA ILE A 200 10.45 -14.00 5.46
C ILE A 200 11.86 -14.01 4.86
N THR A 201 12.43 -15.20 4.72
CA THR A 201 13.68 -15.40 3.96
C THR A 201 13.34 -15.81 2.53
N LEU A 202 13.93 -15.11 1.56
CA LEU A 202 13.77 -15.44 0.14
C LEU A 202 14.50 -16.72 -0.22
N GLU A 203 13.77 -17.77 -0.57
CA GLU A 203 14.29 -19.03 -1.09
C GLU A 203 14.66 -18.92 -2.57
N ASP A 204 13.95 -18.05 -3.32
CA ASP A 204 14.26 -17.66 -4.69
C ASP A 204 13.95 -16.16 -4.87
N TYR A 205 14.12 -15.63 -6.09
CA TYR A 205 13.70 -14.26 -6.41
C TYR A 205 12.20 -14.08 -6.19
N LEU A 206 11.82 -13.05 -5.45
CA LEU A 206 10.41 -12.66 -5.34
C LEU A 206 10.01 -11.92 -6.63
N ASN A 207 9.38 -12.62 -7.55
CA ASN A 207 8.94 -12.04 -8.81
C ASN A 207 7.49 -11.58 -8.73
N ILE A 208 7.26 -10.29 -8.90
CA ILE A 208 5.95 -9.65 -8.81
C ILE A 208 5.47 -9.31 -10.23
N TYR A 209 4.40 -9.96 -10.68
CA TYR A 209 3.68 -9.71 -11.92
C TYR A 209 2.27 -9.22 -11.60
N ALA A 210 2.17 -8.09 -10.91
CA ALA A 210 0.89 -7.60 -10.41
C ALA A 210 -0.08 -7.29 -11.58
N THR A 211 -1.20 -7.99 -11.61
CA THR A 211 -2.26 -7.80 -12.63
C THR A 211 -3.22 -6.68 -12.25
N SER A 212 -3.25 -6.29 -10.98
CA SER A 212 -3.93 -5.13 -10.42
C SER A 212 -3.01 -4.49 -9.37
N PRO A 213 -3.24 -3.24 -8.92
CA PRO A 213 -2.40 -2.61 -7.92
C PRO A 213 -2.18 -3.51 -6.69
N LEU A 214 -0.91 -3.64 -6.29
CA LEU A 214 -0.47 -4.44 -5.15
C LEU A 214 0.04 -3.53 -4.04
N LEU A 215 -0.45 -3.72 -2.83
CA LEU A 215 0.17 -3.23 -1.61
C LEU A 215 0.84 -4.39 -0.88
N LEU A 216 2.16 -4.38 -0.80
CA LEU A 216 2.96 -5.27 0.03
C LEU A 216 3.28 -4.56 1.36
N ASP A 217 2.46 -4.80 2.37
CA ASP A 217 2.60 -4.24 3.71
C ASP A 217 3.47 -5.16 4.57
N LEU A 218 4.67 -4.72 4.86
CA LEU A 218 5.64 -5.50 5.64
C LEU A 218 5.30 -5.55 7.15
N LYS A 219 4.42 -4.69 7.65
CA LYS A 219 3.95 -4.68 9.06
C LYS A 219 5.06 -4.66 10.10
N GLY A 220 6.19 -4.01 9.80
CA GLY A 220 7.39 -3.97 10.65
C GLY A 220 8.29 -5.19 10.49
N HIS A 221 7.90 -6.19 9.70
CA HIS A 221 8.70 -7.39 9.45
C HIS A 221 9.77 -7.17 8.41
N THR A 222 10.66 -8.15 8.30
CA THR A 222 11.83 -8.11 7.42
C THR A 222 11.76 -9.20 6.36
N ILE A 223 12.00 -8.81 5.10
CA ILE A 223 12.34 -9.74 4.01
C ILE A 223 13.87 -9.80 3.91
N THR A 224 14.44 -11.00 4.04
CA THR A 224 15.88 -11.22 3.88
C THR A 224 16.18 -12.05 2.63
N GLY A 225 17.29 -11.72 1.95
CA GLY A 225 17.72 -12.47 0.77
C GLY A 225 19.24 -12.64 0.70
N THR A 226 19.70 -13.88 0.44
CA THR A 226 21.10 -14.15 0.07
C THR A 226 21.18 -14.40 -1.42
N ASN A 227 21.78 -13.47 -2.18
CA ASN A 227 21.77 -13.47 -3.66
C ASN A 227 20.37 -13.53 -4.30
N LYS A 228 19.34 -13.24 -3.55
CA LYS A 228 17.93 -13.20 -3.98
C LYS A 228 17.36 -11.83 -3.69
N SER A 229 16.49 -11.34 -4.56
CA SER A 229 16.00 -9.97 -4.60
C SER A 229 14.50 -9.93 -4.80
N VAL A 230 13.91 -8.78 -4.51
CA VAL A 230 12.55 -8.45 -4.91
C VAL A 230 12.57 -7.83 -6.31
N TYR A 231 11.76 -8.36 -7.22
CA TYR A 231 11.62 -7.89 -8.59
C TYR A 231 10.17 -7.53 -8.90
N LEU A 232 9.90 -6.26 -9.11
CA LEU A 232 8.67 -5.84 -9.80
C LEU A 232 8.88 -6.00 -11.30
N LYS A 233 8.29 -7.02 -11.88
CA LYS A 233 8.41 -7.36 -13.33
C LYS A 233 7.34 -6.66 -14.16
N SER A 234 6.15 -6.45 -13.62
CA SER A 234 5.06 -5.72 -14.27
C SER A 234 4.03 -5.21 -13.27
N GLY A 235 3.24 -4.21 -13.68
CA GLY A 235 2.16 -3.64 -12.89
C GLY A 235 2.61 -2.57 -11.92
N THR A 236 1.77 -2.27 -10.94
CA THR A 236 1.97 -1.25 -9.92
C THR A 236 2.09 -1.92 -8.55
N CYS A 237 3.10 -1.52 -7.77
CA CYS A 237 3.34 -2.07 -6.44
C CYS A 237 3.73 -0.96 -5.47
N THR A 238 3.11 -0.96 -4.30
CA THR A 238 3.57 -0.21 -3.12
C THR A 238 4.15 -1.20 -2.11
N ILE A 239 5.37 -0.96 -1.65
CA ILE A 239 6.02 -1.69 -0.55
C ILE A 239 6.12 -0.73 0.62
N ARG A 240 5.58 -1.10 1.79
CA ARG A 240 5.61 -0.20 2.94
C ARG A 240 5.83 -0.87 4.29
N GLY A 241 6.32 -0.06 5.24
CA GLY A 241 6.24 -0.31 6.68
C GLY A 241 7.07 -1.46 7.19
N GLY A 242 8.34 -1.60 6.77
CA GLY A 242 9.25 -2.64 7.27
C GLY A 242 10.60 -2.62 6.60
N SER A 243 11.27 -3.78 6.50
CA SER A 243 12.64 -3.84 5.99
C SER A 243 12.81 -4.88 4.88
N ILE A 244 13.73 -4.58 3.94
CA ILE A 244 14.23 -5.55 2.96
C ILE A 244 15.76 -5.53 3.01
N ASN A 245 16.38 -6.64 3.41
CA ASN A 245 17.82 -6.77 3.57
C ASN A 245 18.36 -7.85 2.67
N VAL A 246 19.22 -7.48 1.72
CA VAL A 246 19.77 -8.43 0.73
C VAL A 246 21.29 -8.42 0.78
N THR A 247 21.88 -9.61 0.67
CA THR A 247 23.31 -9.77 0.49
C THR A 247 23.62 -10.33 -0.89
N GLY A 248 24.62 -9.79 -1.58
CA GLY A 248 25.11 -10.34 -2.86
C GLY A 248 24.33 -9.93 -4.12
N ASN A 249 23.29 -9.06 -4.00
CA ASN A 249 22.50 -8.60 -5.16
C ASN A 249 21.84 -7.24 -4.81
N ASN A 250 21.14 -6.63 -5.80
CA ASN A 250 20.25 -5.49 -5.49
C ASN A 250 19.12 -5.95 -4.56
N ALA A 251 18.66 -5.07 -3.66
CA ALA A 251 17.57 -5.44 -2.77
C ALA A 251 16.22 -5.41 -3.50
N VAL A 252 15.90 -4.29 -4.14
CA VAL A 252 14.67 -4.11 -4.92
C VAL A 252 15.02 -3.71 -6.35
N ASN A 253 14.40 -4.39 -7.31
CA ASN A 253 14.55 -4.12 -8.73
C ASN A 253 13.18 -3.77 -9.33
N ASN A 254 13.07 -2.59 -9.95
CA ASN A 254 11.87 -2.18 -10.66
C ASN A 254 12.08 -2.31 -12.17
N PHE A 255 11.28 -3.18 -12.79
CA PHE A 255 11.09 -3.32 -14.24
C PHE A 255 9.59 -3.23 -14.58
N GLY A 256 8.78 -2.80 -13.61
CA GLY A 256 7.35 -2.66 -13.72
C GLY A 256 6.92 -1.30 -14.27
N LYS A 257 5.69 -0.94 -13.96
CA LYS A 257 5.09 0.33 -14.36
C LYS A 257 5.38 1.41 -13.32
N THR A 258 4.98 1.15 -12.08
CA THR A 258 5.13 2.09 -10.95
C THR A 258 5.46 1.32 -9.68
N LEU A 259 6.52 1.72 -9.01
CA LEU A 259 6.92 1.23 -7.70
C LEU A 259 6.88 2.38 -6.70
N THR A 260 6.23 2.18 -5.56
CA THR A 260 6.36 3.07 -4.39
C THR A 260 7.02 2.31 -3.26
N ILE A 261 8.03 2.91 -2.63
CA ILE A 261 8.67 2.44 -1.38
C ILE A 261 8.38 3.50 -0.33
N ASP A 262 7.61 3.16 0.70
CA ASP A 262 7.17 4.10 1.72
C ASP A 262 7.41 3.55 3.13
N GLN A 263 8.00 4.37 4.02
CA GLN A 263 8.29 4.00 5.41
C GLN A 263 9.08 2.69 5.54
N CYS A 264 10.05 2.48 4.65
CA CYS A 264 10.85 1.27 4.59
C CYS A 264 12.32 1.52 4.90
N THR A 265 12.97 0.46 5.41
CA THR A 265 14.44 0.37 5.46
C THR A 265 14.90 -0.67 4.45
N ILE A 266 15.56 -0.23 3.38
CA ILE A 266 16.04 -1.12 2.31
C ILE A 266 17.56 -1.14 2.32
N SER A 267 18.14 -2.32 2.44
CA SER A 267 19.60 -2.45 2.43
C SER A 267 20.11 -3.51 1.46
N SER A 268 21.28 -3.24 0.87
CA SER A 268 22.03 -4.24 0.13
C SER A 268 23.50 -4.22 0.57
N ALA A 269 24.11 -5.40 0.70
CA ALA A 269 25.53 -5.49 1.05
C ALA A 269 26.45 -5.26 -0.16
N SER A 270 26.04 -5.61 -1.38
CA SER A 270 26.89 -5.51 -2.58
C SER A 270 26.18 -5.09 -3.87
N GLY A 271 24.84 -4.99 -3.86
CA GLY A 271 24.03 -4.42 -4.92
C GLY A 271 23.49 -3.04 -4.59
N CYS A 272 22.61 -2.48 -5.41
CA CYS A 272 21.84 -1.28 -5.06
C CYS A 272 20.73 -1.63 -4.06
N ALA A 273 20.38 -0.68 -3.17
CA ALA A 273 19.14 -0.82 -2.43
C ALA A 273 17.94 -0.75 -3.38
N LEU A 274 17.98 0.21 -4.33
CA LEU A 274 17.00 0.31 -5.43
C LEU A 274 17.72 0.37 -6.78
N TYR A 275 17.39 -0.58 -7.65
CA TYR A 275 17.71 -0.54 -9.08
C TYR A 275 16.42 -0.30 -9.88
N ASN A 276 16.31 0.86 -10.53
CA ASN A 276 15.20 1.18 -11.42
C ASN A 276 15.62 0.92 -12.87
N GLY A 277 15.26 -0.26 -13.38
CA GLY A 277 15.59 -0.70 -14.72
C GLY A 277 14.62 -0.19 -15.79
N SER A 278 13.37 0.13 -15.38
CA SER A 278 12.37 0.78 -16.23
C SER A 278 11.16 1.20 -15.39
N GLY A 279 10.30 2.06 -15.96
CA GLY A 279 9.14 2.61 -15.27
C GLY A 279 9.52 3.66 -14.23
N ASP A 280 8.56 4.03 -13.40
CA ASP A 280 8.75 5.06 -12.39
C ASP A 280 8.82 4.44 -10.99
N ALA A 281 9.72 4.95 -10.17
CA ALA A 281 9.83 4.59 -8.77
C ALA A 281 9.72 5.84 -7.88
N THR A 282 8.98 5.75 -6.79
CA THR A 282 8.93 6.78 -5.75
C THR A 282 9.44 6.19 -4.44
N VAL A 283 10.39 6.88 -3.81
CA VAL A 283 10.90 6.54 -2.48
C VAL A 283 10.53 7.67 -1.55
N LYS A 284 9.76 7.37 -0.51
CA LYS A 284 9.34 8.37 0.47
C LYS A 284 9.44 7.85 1.89
N ASN A 285 9.80 8.75 2.82
CA ASN A 285 9.89 8.48 4.25
C ASN A 285 10.72 7.22 4.56
N SER A 286 11.80 6.99 3.84
CA SER A 286 12.51 5.71 3.82
C SER A 286 14.02 5.88 3.91
N THR A 287 14.67 4.84 4.43
CA THR A 287 16.13 4.74 4.49
C THR A 287 16.63 3.70 3.51
N LEU A 288 17.50 4.09 2.60
CA LEU A 288 18.16 3.20 1.66
C LEU A 288 19.67 3.16 1.95
N SER A 289 20.23 1.98 2.11
CA SER A 289 21.64 1.83 2.46
C SER A 289 22.37 0.77 1.65
N ARG A 290 23.67 0.99 1.52
CA ARG A 290 24.62 0.05 0.97
C ARG A 290 25.89 0.03 1.81
N THR A 291 26.49 -1.15 2.00
CA THR A 291 27.62 -1.31 2.95
C THR A 291 28.92 -0.67 2.46
N ASP A 292 29.13 -0.53 1.16
CA ASP A 292 30.41 -0.11 0.55
C ASP A 292 30.42 1.31 -0.04
N ASN A 293 29.42 2.15 0.26
CA ASN A 293 29.27 3.53 -0.25
C ASN A 293 29.26 3.65 -1.78
N TRP A 294 28.90 2.58 -2.49
CA TRP A 294 28.70 2.59 -3.92
C TRP A 294 27.28 3.08 -4.26
N TYR A 295 26.74 2.78 -5.43
CA TYR A 295 25.40 3.22 -5.82
C TYR A 295 24.32 2.58 -4.95
N VAL A 296 23.63 3.37 -4.13
CA VAL A 296 22.48 2.93 -3.32
C VAL A 296 21.18 3.00 -4.12
N VAL A 297 21.05 4.03 -4.97
CA VAL A 297 19.96 4.19 -5.95
C VAL A 297 20.58 4.23 -7.34
N TYR A 298 20.08 3.39 -8.24
CA TYR A 298 20.50 3.38 -9.63
C TYR A 298 19.27 3.53 -10.54
N ALA A 299 19.13 4.69 -11.19
CA ALA A 299 18.16 4.93 -12.24
C ALA A 299 18.79 4.58 -13.58
N ALA A 300 18.48 3.38 -14.11
CA ALA A 300 18.97 2.92 -15.42
C ALA A 300 18.07 3.45 -16.54
N GLU A 301 16.75 3.41 -16.33
CA GLU A 301 15.72 3.98 -17.20
C GLU A 301 14.56 4.49 -16.34
N GLY A 302 13.73 5.38 -16.90
CA GLY A 302 12.57 5.97 -16.21
C GLY A 302 12.97 6.92 -15.09
N THR A 303 12.04 7.22 -14.21
CA THR A 303 12.22 8.23 -13.15
C THR A 303 12.28 7.58 -11.77
N VAL A 304 13.20 8.04 -10.91
CA VAL A 304 13.18 7.79 -9.48
C VAL A 304 12.90 9.11 -8.76
N SER A 305 11.76 9.22 -8.08
CA SER A 305 11.40 10.37 -7.26
C SER A 305 11.71 10.11 -5.80
N LEU A 306 12.37 11.05 -5.12
CA LEU A 306 12.63 11.02 -3.68
C LEU A 306 11.80 12.10 -3.01
N GLU A 307 11.05 11.76 -1.95
CA GLU A 307 10.04 12.61 -1.33
C GLU A 307 9.96 12.43 0.18
N GLY A 308 9.59 13.48 0.90
CA GLY A 308 9.48 13.45 2.36
C GLY A 308 10.84 13.27 3.04
N THR A 309 10.95 12.44 4.07
CA THR A 309 12.23 12.16 4.75
C THR A 309 12.90 10.96 4.10
N VAL A 310 14.00 11.19 3.37
CA VAL A 310 14.76 10.11 2.71
C VAL A 310 16.23 10.16 3.12
N ASP A 311 16.69 9.07 3.72
CA ASP A 311 18.09 8.87 4.10
C ASP A 311 18.80 7.91 3.14
N LEU A 312 19.90 8.35 2.55
CA LEU A 312 20.74 7.52 1.68
C LEU A 312 22.12 7.30 2.30
N SER A 313 22.51 6.03 2.44
CA SER A 313 23.90 5.66 2.74
C SER A 313 24.53 5.03 1.49
N GLY A 314 25.14 5.88 0.67
CA GLY A 314 25.70 5.56 -0.65
C GLY A 314 25.44 6.67 -1.65
N THR A 315 25.75 6.44 -2.92
CA THR A 315 25.62 7.44 -3.99
C THR A 315 24.46 7.12 -4.93
N ILE A 316 23.98 8.16 -5.62
CA ILE A 316 22.97 8.04 -6.68
C ILE A 316 23.70 7.88 -8.02
N LYS A 317 23.18 7.01 -8.88
CA LYS A 317 23.64 6.86 -10.26
C LYS A 317 22.47 7.00 -11.23
N GLU A 318 22.65 7.87 -12.21
CA GLU A 318 21.80 8.00 -13.38
C GLU A 318 22.52 7.47 -14.62
N ASN A 319 21.79 6.78 -15.49
CA ASN A 319 22.20 6.45 -16.86
C ASN A 319 21.46 7.35 -17.87
N ASP A 320 21.81 7.26 -19.15
CA ASP A 320 21.27 8.11 -20.23
C ASP A 320 19.73 8.07 -20.37
N GLY A 321 19.08 6.98 -19.93
CA GLY A 321 17.61 6.84 -19.92
C GLY A 321 16.96 7.00 -18.56
N GLY A 322 17.76 7.16 -17.51
CA GLY A 322 17.26 7.24 -16.13
C GLY A 322 17.42 8.62 -15.53
N LYS A 323 16.46 9.02 -14.71
CA LYS A 323 16.47 10.32 -14.02
C LYS A 323 16.13 10.15 -12.56
N VAL A 324 16.82 10.91 -11.69
CA VAL A 324 16.41 11.07 -10.30
C VAL A 324 15.88 12.49 -10.09
N THR A 325 14.76 12.61 -9.41
CA THR A 325 14.14 13.89 -9.07
C THR A 325 13.92 13.95 -7.58
N VAL A 326 14.31 15.04 -6.95
CA VAL A 326 14.09 15.26 -5.52
C VAL A 326 12.97 16.28 -5.34
N LEU A 327 11.95 15.89 -4.60
CA LEU A 327 10.72 16.62 -4.31
C LEU A 327 10.78 17.24 -2.90
N PRO A 328 9.78 17.99 -2.43
CA PRO A 328 9.78 18.54 -1.07
C PRO A 328 10.01 17.50 0.02
N GLY A 329 10.94 17.81 0.94
CA GLY A 329 11.32 16.89 2.00
C GLY A 329 12.62 17.23 2.69
N THR A 330 13.09 16.30 3.53
CA THR A 330 14.37 16.38 4.26
C THR A 330 15.28 15.22 3.85
N TYR A 331 16.55 15.53 3.59
CA TYR A 331 17.51 14.59 3.00
C TYR A 331 18.84 14.65 3.75
N ASN A 332 19.51 13.51 3.95
CA ASN A 332 20.84 13.42 4.55
C ASN A 332 21.98 13.58 3.54
N PHE A 333 21.69 14.10 2.35
CA PHE A 333 22.68 14.38 1.30
C PHE A 333 22.31 15.67 0.58
N ASP A 334 23.26 16.31 -0.10
CA ASP A 334 22.99 17.51 -0.92
C ASP A 334 22.15 17.15 -2.15
N PRO A 335 20.87 17.55 -2.21
CA PRO A 335 19.97 17.19 -3.31
C PRO A 335 20.03 18.16 -4.51
N THR A 336 20.84 19.21 -4.47
CA THR A 336 20.83 20.35 -5.42
C THR A 336 20.89 19.90 -6.88
N SER A 337 21.66 18.85 -7.18
CA SER A 337 21.81 18.33 -8.56
C SER A 337 20.57 17.61 -9.09
N TYR A 338 19.60 17.28 -8.24
CA TYR A 338 18.42 16.49 -8.56
C TYR A 338 17.10 17.27 -8.39
N VAL A 339 17.19 18.56 -7.98
CA VAL A 339 16.04 19.42 -7.72
C VAL A 339 15.79 20.35 -8.89
N ASP A 340 14.52 20.51 -9.29
CA ASP A 340 14.14 21.64 -10.18
C ASP A 340 14.16 22.95 -9.39
N THR A 341 15.29 23.64 -9.49
CA THR A 341 15.51 24.93 -8.79
C THR A 341 14.64 26.09 -9.31
N ASN A 342 13.83 25.91 -10.36
CA ASN A 342 12.83 26.91 -10.74
C ASN A 342 11.57 26.80 -9.85
N THR A 343 11.24 25.59 -9.43
CA THR A 343 10.03 25.28 -8.65
C THR A 343 10.32 25.23 -7.15
N TYR A 344 11.49 24.72 -6.75
CA TYR A 344 11.82 24.44 -5.35
C TYR A 344 13.05 25.21 -4.88
N THR A 345 13.12 25.40 -3.55
CA THR A 345 14.31 25.90 -2.84
C THR A 345 15.04 24.73 -2.19
N VAL A 346 16.37 24.82 -2.11
CA VAL A 346 17.23 23.88 -1.35
C VAL A 346 17.91 24.65 -0.25
N THR A 347 17.77 24.19 0.99
CA THR A 347 18.38 24.78 2.18
C THR A 347 19.27 23.77 2.89
N ASP A 348 20.54 24.09 3.12
CA ASP A 348 21.41 23.33 4.02
C ASP A 348 21.05 23.68 5.48
N ASN A 349 20.64 22.69 6.27
CA ASN A 349 20.23 22.89 7.67
C ASN A 349 21.43 23.03 8.64
N GLY A 350 22.66 22.76 8.18
CA GLY A 350 23.89 22.87 8.97
C GLY A 350 24.14 21.71 9.95
N ASP A 351 23.28 20.72 9.96
CA ASP A 351 23.38 19.50 10.79
C ASP A 351 23.67 18.23 9.97
N GLY A 352 24.02 18.40 8.69
CA GLY A 352 24.27 17.32 7.73
C GLY A 352 22.99 16.90 6.98
N THR A 353 21.91 17.65 7.13
CA THR A 353 20.68 17.46 6.36
C THR A 353 20.35 18.68 5.50
N TRP A 354 19.53 18.46 4.48
CA TRP A 354 19.02 19.48 3.56
C TRP A 354 17.50 19.44 3.49
N THR A 355 16.89 20.61 3.36
CA THR A 355 15.43 20.74 3.14
C THR A 355 15.17 21.22 1.74
N VAL A 356 14.26 20.53 1.02
CA VAL A 356 13.67 20.97 -0.24
C VAL A 356 12.24 21.41 0.04
N ALA A 357 11.86 22.63 -0.40
CA ALA A 357 10.54 23.21 -0.19
C ALA A 357 10.07 23.93 -1.44
N GLU A 358 8.76 24.11 -1.58
CA GLU A 358 8.16 24.96 -2.63
C GLU A 358 8.59 26.43 -2.46
N LYS A 359 8.70 27.15 -3.58
CA LYS A 359 9.05 28.57 -3.59
C LYS A 359 7.86 29.45 -3.25
#